data_a056ef7488c9e3d1abea93dfbad6b2ff
#
_entry.id   a056ef7488c9e3d1abea93dfbad6b2ff
#
_cell.length_a   1.000
_cell.length_b   1.000
_cell.length_c   1.000
_cell.angle_alpha   90.00
_cell.angle_beta   90.00
_cell.angle_gamma   90.00
#
_symmetry.space_group_name_H-M   'P 1'
#
loop_
_entity.id
_entity.type
_entity.pdbx_description
1 polymer ?
#
loop_
_entity_poly.entity_id
_entity_poly.type
_entity_poly.pdbx_seq_one_letter_code
_entity_poly.pdbx_strand_id
1 'polypeptide(L)'
;MNDASQTRVGAVLRAARETQGMSVEDAANRLRLMLRQIDAMEADDFGSLGQPVFARGFVRNYARLLGLDPEPLLAGMAGAPADAVPVAHAAPPPPRHWLTSPWLIVMLLGALLAVAVP
;
A
#
# COMPACT_ATOMS: atom_id res chain seq x y z
N MET A 1 -0.58 22.35 -23.99
CA MET A 1 -0.84 22.01 -23.36
C MET A 1 -0.58 20.82 -22.94
N ASN A 2 -0.07 20.49 -22.20
CA ASN A 2 0.30 19.41 -21.79
C ASN A 2 -0.51 18.78 -20.92
N ASP A 3 -1.44 19.27 -20.47
CA ASP A 3 -2.28 18.69 -19.53
C ASP A 3 -2.80 17.40 -20.02
N ALA A 4 -3.00 17.28 -21.26
CA ALA A 4 -3.57 16.08 -21.78
C ALA A 4 -2.62 14.90 -21.65
N SER A 5 -1.36 15.20 -21.62
CA SER A 5 -0.42 14.11 -21.56
C SER A 5 -0.06 13.78 -20.15
N GLN A 6 -0.46 14.59 -19.20
CA GLN A 6 -0.18 14.23 -17.84
C GLN A 6 -1.36 13.46 -17.33
N THR A 7 -1.15 12.21 -17.06
CA THR A 7 -2.20 11.41 -16.50
C THR A 7 -2.50 11.95 -15.11
N ARG A 8 -3.69 12.39 -14.93
CA ARG A 8 -4.06 12.86 -13.61
C ARG A 8 -4.29 11.67 -12.72
N VAL A 9 -3.44 11.52 -11.76
CA VAL A 9 -3.48 10.39 -10.85
C VAL A 9 -4.85 10.28 -10.20
N GLY A 10 -5.37 11.40 -9.73
CA GLY A 10 -6.67 11.38 -9.06
C GLY A 10 -7.80 10.94 -9.96
N ALA A 11 -7.76 11.35 -11.22
CA ALA A 11 -8.79 10.95 -12.17
C ALA A 11 -8.76 9.46 -12.45
N VAL A 12 -7.58 8.87 -12.51
CA VAL A 12 -7.43 7.45 -12.71
C VAL A 12 -7.98 6.68 -11.52
N LEU A 13 -7.63 7.12 -10.32
CA LEU A 13 -8.12 6.48 -9.10
C LEU A 13 -9.63 6.54 -9.02
N ARG A 14 -10.18 7.71 -9.29
CA ARG A 14 -11.61 7.91 -9.23
C ARG A 14 -12.34 7.05 -10.25
N ALA A 15 -11.85 7.03 -11.48
CA ALA A 15 -12.48 6.25 -12.54
C ALA A 15 -12.47 4.76 -12.20
N ALA A 16 -11.38 4.26 -11.66
CA ALA A 16 -11.29 2.87 -11.29
C ALA A 16 -12.24 2.55 -10.13
N ARG A 17 -12.35 3.45 -9.17
CA ARG A 17 -13.27 3.27 -8.06
C ARG A 17 -14.72 3.21 -8.56
N GLU A 18 -15.07 4.15 -9.40
CA GLU A 18 -16.44 4.22 -9.93
C GLU A 18 -16.78 3.03 -10.80
N THR A 19 -15.83 2.57 -11.59
CA THR A 19 -16.04 1.40 -12.43
C THR A 19 -16.34 0.16 -11.59
N GLN A 20 -15.76 0.09 -10.40
CA GLN A 20 -16.00 -1.05 -9.51
C GLN A 20 -17.20 -0.84 -8.61
N GLY A 21 -17.93 0.24 -8.78
CA GLY A 21 -19.11 0.50 -7.97
C GLY A 21 -18.79 0.81 -6.52
N MET A 22 -17.58 1.26 -6.24
CA MET A 22 -17.15 1.52 -4.88
C MET A 22 -17.39 2.98 -4.52
N SER A 23 -17.99 3.23 -3.38
CA SER A 23 -18.20 4.61 -2.93
C SER A 23 -16.92 5.14 -2.28
N VAL A 24 -16.85 6.45 -2.09
CA VAL A 24 -15.73 7.06 -1.38
C VAL A 24 -15.68 6.51 0.04
N GLU A 25 -16.83 6.33 0.66
CA GLU A 25 -16.89 5.77 2.01
C GLU A 25 -16.34 4.35 2.06
N ASP A 26 -16.66 3.55 1.04
CA ASP A 26 -16.15 2.19 0.99
C ASP A 26 -14.62 2.20 0.90
N ALA A 27 -14.08 3.04 0.03
CA ALA A 27 -12.64 3.12 -0.12
C ALA A 27 -12.00 3.58 1.18
N ALA A 28 -12.57 4.59 1.81
CA ALA A 28 -12.03 5.10 3.07
C ALA A 28 -12.04 4.01 4.15
N ASN A 29 -13.11 3.26 4.26
CA ASN A 29 -13.19 2.21 5.24
C ASN A 29 -12.20 1.09 4.97
N ARG A 30 -12.03 0.71 3.72
CA ARG A 30 -11.10 -0.37 3.38
C ARG A 30 -9.66 0.03 3.59
N LEU A 31 -9.35 1.30 3.36
CA LEU A 31 -8.00 1.79 3.54
C LEU A 31 -7.76 2.34 4.94
N ARG A 32 -8.83 2.46 5.73
CA ARG A 32 -8.75 3.04 7.07
C ARG A 32 -8.25 4.48 7.01
N LEU A 33 -8.79 5.22 6.05
CA LEU A 33 -8.47 6.62 5.88
C LEU A 33 -9.74 7.42 6.06
N MET A 34 -9.57 8.74 6.20
CA MET A 34 -10.70 9.63 6.29
C MET A 34 -11.24 9.94 4.90
N LEU A 35 -12.53 10.26 4.82
CA LEU A 35 -13.10 10.62 3.54
C LEU A 35 -12.34 11.73 2.85
N ARG A 36 -11.93 12.72 3.60
CA ARG A 36 -11.22 13.84 3.00
C ARG A 36 -9.88 13.42 2.40
N GLN A 37 -9.29 12.34 2.92
CA GLN A 37 -8.03 11.88 2.35
C GLN A 37 -8.28 11.20 1.01
N ILE A 38 -9.38 10.47 0.86
CA ILE A 38 -9.76 9.90 -0.42
C ILE A 38 -10.07 11.02 -1.41
N ASP A 39 -10.83 12.01 -0.96
CA ASP A 39 -11.17 13.13 -1.82
C ASP A 39 -9.92 13.88 -2.28
N ALA A 40 -8.98 14.08 -1.39
CA ALA A 40 -7.73 14.76 -1.73
C ALA A 40 -6.95 13.99 -2.79
N MET A 41 -6.87 12.68 -2.65
CA MET A 41 -6.17 11.87 -3.64
C MET A 41 -6.84 11.96 -4.99
N GLU A 42 -8.17 11.93 -5.03
CA GLU A 42 -8.90 11.98 -6.30
C GLU A 42 -8.90 13.37 -6.91
N ALA A 43 -8.60 14.39 -6.12
CA ALA A 43 -8.49 15.75 -6.61
C ALA A 43 -7.05 16.16 -6.93
N ASP A 44 -6.13 15.23 -6.85
CA ASP A 44 -4.70 15.50 -7.04
C ASP A 44 -4.17 16.49 -6.01
N ASP A 45 -4.81 16.58 -4.88
CA ASP A 45 -4.40 17.49 -3.81
C ASP A 45 -3.53 16.72 -2.83
N PHE A 46 -2.37 16.33 -3.28
CA PHE A 46 -1.49 15.50 -2.47
C PHE A 46 -0.85 16.26 -1.32
N GLY A 47 -0.80 17.57 -1.45
CA GLY A 47 -0.26 18.39 -0.35
C GLY A 47 -1.10 18.31 0.91
N SER A 48 -2.40 18.03 0.77
CA SER A 48 -3.26 17.92 1.94
C SER A 48 -3.06 16.61 2.68
N LEU A 49 -2.32 15.69 2.12
CA LEU A 49 -2.12 14.40 2.76
C LEU A 49 -0.92 14.37 3.70
N GLY A 50 -0.22 15.47 3.80
CA GLY A 50 0.94 15.54 4.67
C GLY A 50 2.22 15.48 3.88
N GLN A 51 3.21 14.83 4.43
CA GLN A 51 4.50 14.77 3.76
C GLN A 51 4.42 13.93 2.50
N PRO A 52 5.26 14.24 1.50
CA PRO A 52 5.21 13.51 0.23
C PRO A 52 5.33 12.00 0.36
N VAL A 53 6.09 11.53 1.32
CA VAL A 53 6.26 10.09 1.49
C VAL A 53 4.94 9.46 1.90
N PHE A 54 4.15 10.16 2.72
CA PHE A 54 2.85 9.63 3.12
C PHE A 54 1.87 9.67 1.96
N ALA A 55 1.87 10.77 1.21
CA ALA A 55 0.99 10.87 0.05
C ALA A 55 1.26 9.75 -0.93
N ARG A 56 2.51 9.45 -1.19
CA ARG A 56 2.86 8.37 -2.09
C ARG A 56 2.41 7.02 -1.54
N GLY A 57 2.56 6.82 -0.25
CA GLY A 57 2.10 5.58 0.38
C GLY A 57 0.58 5.42 0.30
N PHE A 58 -0.16 6.50 0.51
CA PHE A 58 -1.61 6.44 0.41
C PHE A 58 -2.05 6.13 -1.02
N VAL A 59 -1.42 6.76 -2.01
CA VAL A 59 -1.76 6.50 -3.41
C VAL A 59 -1.43 5.06 -3.78
N ARG A 60 -0.29 4.57 -3.31
CA ARG A 60 0.10 3.18 -3.58
C ARG A 60 -0.95 2.21 -3.04
N ASN A 61 -1.37 2.42 -1.82
CA ASN A 61 -2.35 1.53 -1.19
C ASN A 61 -3.71 1.63 -1.88
N TYR A 62 -4.11 2.81 -2.27
CA TYR A 62 -5.37 3.00 -2.96
C TYR A 62 -5.33 2.32 -4.33
N ALA A 63 -4.23 2.49 -5.05
CA ALA A 63 -4.08 1.84 -6.34
C ALA A 63 -4.18 0.32 -6.20
N ARG A 64 -3.53 -0.24 -5.19
CA ARG A 64 -3.59 -1.68 -4.97
C ARG A 64 -5.01 -2.15 -4.63
N LEU A 65 -5.72 -1.38 -3.83
CA LEU A 65 -7.10 -1.70 -3.52
C LEU A 65 -7.94 -1.78 -4.79
N LEU A 66 -7.67 -0.89 -5.73
CA LEU A 66 -8.42 -0.81 -6.98
C LEU A 66 -7.90 -1.76 -8.05
N GLY A 67 -6.84 -2.50 -7.76
CA GLY A 67 -6.27 -3.42 -8.75
C GLY A 67 -5.43 -2.73 -9.81
N LEU A 68 -4.95 -1.53 -9.51
CA LEU A 68 -4.14 -0.79 -10.47
C LEU A 68 -2.66 -0.97 -10.13
N ASP A 69 -1.83 -0.86 -11.16
CA ASP A 69 -0.38 -0.82 -10.96
C ASP A 69 -0.03 0.54 -10.35
N PRO A 70 0.54 0.59 -9.16
CA PRO A 70 0.86 1.87 -8.54
C PRO A 70 2.01 2.62 -9.20
N GLU A 71 2.88 1.95 -9.90
CA GLU A 71 4.08 2.61 -10.40
C GLU A 71 3.82 3.78 -11.34
N PRO A 72 3.00 3.62 -12.37
CA PRO A 72 2.73 4.76 -13.23
C PRO A 72 2.03 5.89 -12.50
N LEU A 73 1.21 5.57 -11.51
CA LEU A 73 0.53 6.60 -10.75
C LEU A 73 1.52 7.37 -9.89
N LEU A 74 2.43 6.67 -9.25
CA LEU A 74 3.44 7.34 -8.43
C LEU A 74 4.36 8.19 -9.29
N ALA A 75 4.67 7.72 -10.48
CA ALA A 75 5.50 8.51 -11.39
C ALA A 75 4.78 9.77 -11.85
N GLY A 76 3.45 9.75 -11.89
CA GLY A 76 2.70 10.91 -12.30
C GLY A 76 2.43 11.91 -11.19
N MET A 77 2.84 11.62 -9.97
CA MET A 77 2.62 12.56 -8.88
C MET A 77 3.62 13.68 -8.97
N ALA A 78 3.11 14.89 -8.98
CA ALA A 78 3.98 16.03 -9.12
C ALA A 78 4.89 16.17 -7.93
N GLY A 79 6.06 16.58 -8.19
CA GLY A 79 6.99 16.86 -7.12
C GLY A 79 7.50 15.65 -6.44
N ALA A 80 7.36 14.57 -7.02
CA ALA A 80 7.73 13.43 -6.36
C ALA A 80 9.15 13.21 -6.58
N PRO A 81 9.94 13.40 -5.75
CA PRO A 81 11.28 13.25 -5.90
C PRO A 81 11.56 11.93 -5.63
N ALA A 82 11.19 11.28 -6.33
CA ALA A 82 11.34 10.04 -6.16
C ALA A 82 12.54 9.63 -5.61
N ASP A 83 13.32 10.21 -5.87
CA ASP A 83 14.44 9.91 -5.53
C ASP A 83 14.64 9.71 -4.27
N ALA A 84 14.14 10.23 -3.80
CA ALA A 84 14.37 10.25 -2.65
C ALA A 84 14.61 9.09 -2.03
N VAL A 85 14.41 8.31 -2.31
CA VAL A 85 14.43 7.39 -1.56
C VAL A 85 14.99 6.37 -1.72
N PRO A 86 15.69 6.27 -1.65
CA PRO A 86 16.26 5.29 -1.83
C PRO A 86 16.17 4.31 -1.07
N VAL A 87 16.31 4.33 -0.70
CA VAL A 87 16.42 3.60 -0.01
C VAL A 87 16.17 2.61 0.29
N ALA A 88 16.38 2.41 -0.03
CA ALA A 88 16.55 1.54 0.42
C ALA A 88 16.01 0.83 1.11
N HIS A 89 15.57 0.77 1.11
CA HIS A 89 15.02 0.09 1.75
C HIS A 89 14.81 -1.02 1.43
N ALA A 90 15.50 -1.58 1.24
CA ALA A 90 15.47 -2.85 1.42
C ALA A 90 14.60 -3.09 2.52
N ALA A 91 13.60 -3.64 2.26
CA ALA A 91 12.77 -4.05 3.29
C ALA A 91 13.55 -5.03 4.09
N PRO A 92 13.54 -4.90 5.31
CA PRO A 92 14.20 -5.86 6.13
C PRO A 92 13.59 -7.21 5.85
N PRO A 93 14.35 -8.21 5.79
CA PRO A 93 13.81 -9.52 5.59
C PRO A 93 12.79 -9.78 6.68
N PRO A 94 11.75 -10.47 6.35
CA PRO A 94 10.76 -10.74 7.37
C PRO A 94 11.44 -11.45 8.50
N PRO A 95 11.09 -11.10 9.68
CA PRO A 95 11.70 -11.73 10.82
C PRO A 95 11.42 -13.21 10.74
N ARG A 96 12.40 -13.95 10.96
CA ARG A 96 12.25 -15.37 10.87
C ARG A 96 11.63 -15.93 12.12
N HIS A 97 10.85 -15.12 12.80
CA HIS A 97 10.26 -15.61 14.02
C HIS A 97 9.33 -16.79 13.77
N TRP A 98 8.94 -16.98 12.52
CA TRP A 98 8.13 -18.16 12.23
C TRP A 98 8.94 -19.45 12.38
N LEU A 99 10.26 -19.36 12.26
CA LEU A 99 11.10 -20.51 12.47
C LEU A 99 11.36 -20.73 13.96
N THR A 100 11.20 -19.69 14.74
CA THR A 100 11.40 -19.83 16.18
C THR A 100 10.08 -19.81 16.90
N SER A 101 9.00 -20.08 16.19
CA SER A 101 7.71 -20.11 16.82
C SER A 101 7.72 -21.15 17.90
N PRO A 102 7.27 -20.83 19.08
CA PRO A 102 7.24 -21.81 20.17
C PRO A 102 6.42 -23.02 19.82
N TRP A 103 5.48 -22.88 18.92
CA TRP A 103 4.68 -24.03 18.49
C TRP A 103 5.51 -25.05 17.76
N LEU A 104 6.46 -24.61 16.92
CA LEU A 104 7.35 -25.51 16.22
C LEU A 104 8.26 -26.24 17.19
N ILE A 105 8.72 -25.55 18.21
CA ILE A 105 9.57 -26.15 19.23
C ILE A 105 8.78 -27.21 20.01
N VAL A 106 7.55 -26.85 20.35
CA VAL A 106 6.71 -27.79 21.08
C VAL A 106 6.40 -29.04 20.23
N MET A 107 6.13 -28.81 18.94
CA MET A 107 5.87 -29.93 18.05
C MET A 107 7.08 -30.83 17.90
N LEU A 108 8.24 -30.19 17.78
CA LEU A 108 9.47 -30.95 17.61
C LEU A 108 9.82 -31.72 18.87
N LEU A 109 9.63 -31.14 20.03
CA LEU A 109 9.87 -31.80 21.29
C LEU A 109 8.88 -32.94 21.51
N GLY A 110 7.64 -32.71 21.11
CA GLY A 110 6.63 -33.77 21.21
C GLY A 110 6.95 -34.95 20.33
N ALA A 111 7.41 -34.66 19.11
CA ALA A 111 7.80 -35.72 18.19
C ALA A 111 9.00 -36.50 18.72
N LEU A 112 9.94 -35.78 19.30
CA LEU A 112 11.12 -36.42 19.86
C LEU A 112 10.74 -37.33 21.04
N LEU A 113 9.82 -36.85 21.85
CA LEU A 113 9.38 -37.63 23.00
C LEU A 113 8.62 -38.86 22.54
N ALA A 114 7.85 -38.76 21.49
CA ALA A 114 7.08 -39.88 20.98
C ALA A 114 7.98 -40.97 20.43
N VAL A 115 9.15 -40.61 19.92
CA VAL A 115 10.10 -41.59 19.41
C VAL A 115 10.88 -42.22 20.56
N ALA A 116 11.06 -41.47 21.62
CA ALA A 116 11.86 -41.97 22.73
C ALA A 116 11.09 -42.93 23.67
N VAL A 117 9.80 -42.95 23.58
CA VAL A 117 9.00 -43.81 24.43
C VAL A 117 8.57 -45.02 23.62
N PRO A 118 8.97 -46.20 23.96
CA PRO A 118 8.59 -47.40 23.22
C PRO A 118 7.16 -47.84 23.51
#